data_9722bb16effde0803889667ac49b5ce0
#
_entry.id   9722bb16effde0803889667ac49b5ce0
#
_cell.length_a   1.000
_cell.length_b   1.000
_cell.length_c   1.000
_cell.angle_alpha   90.00
_cell.angle_beta   90.00
_cell.angle_gamma   90.00
#
_symmetry.space_group_name_H-M   'P 1'
#
loop_
_entity.id
_entity.type
_entity.pdbx_description
1 polymer ?
#
loop_
_entity_poly.entity_id
_entity_poly.type
_entity_poly.pdbx_seq_one_letter_code
_entity_poly.pdbx_strand_id
1 'polypeptide(L)'
;MDDAEVLALYDQQIRRGSKADAPGDVIEHVDSVIRHVGGVDSWSAVLWSDLDEATADAAIAAQVSYFAGLGREFEWKQYSHDRPADLGERLLKAGLVPEDSEALMVAEIAELPQEPVLPEGVRIERVTDAAGVGLMAEAHLGAFGRPSRHTDFLLQQLERGADAQIPLVVLAGDRPVCAARLEFNHGTAFASLWGGGTVPEWRGKGIYKATVAWRTRIAAELGYRYLQVDASDDSRPILGRLGFHRLSTTTPYNYVP
;
A
#
# COMPACT_ATOMS: atom_id res chain seq x y z
N MET A 1 -10.41 -9.93 -16.95
CA MET A 1 -8.98 -9.71 -16.64
C MET A 1 -8.26 -11.06 -16.63
N ASP A 2 -7.07 -11.19 -17.24
CA ASP A 2 -6.19 -12.37 -17.08
C ASP A 2 -5.30 -12.13 -15.86
N ASP A 3 -5.50 -12.94 -14.81
CA ASP A 3 -4.84 -12.75 -13.52
C ASP A 3 -3.31 -12.96 -13.60
N ALA A 4 -2.85 -13.89 -14.44
CA ALA A 4 -1.42 -14.18 -14.60
C ALA A 4 -0.68 -13.06 -15.36
N GLU A 5 -1.30 -12.54 -16.41
CA GLU A 5 -0.75 -11.40 -17.16
C GLU A 5 -0.68 -10.14 -16.28
N VAL A 6 -1.73 -9.89 -15.49
CA VAL A 6 -1.78 -8.71 -14.61
C VAL A 6 -0.79 -8.84 -13.46
N LEU A 7 -0.60 -10.03 -12.89
CA LEU A 7 0.42 -10.27 -11.85
C LEU A 7 1.83 -10.03 -12.41
N ALA A 8 2.12 -10.54 -13.62
CA ALA A 8 3.42 -10.31 -14.27
C ALA A 8 3.66 -8.82 -14.54
N LEU A 9 2.62 -8.09 -14.98
CA LEU A 9 2.68 -6.65 -15.20
C LEU A 9 2.90 -5.89 -13.89
N TYR A 10 2.23 -6.31 -12.81
CA TYR A 10 2.42 -5.76 -11.46
C TYR A 10 3.87 -5.93 -11.00
N ASP A 11 4.42 -7.13 -11.09
CA ASP A 11 5.82 -7.39 -10.75
C ASP A 11 6.77 -6.52 -11.56
N GLN A 12 6.52 -6.39 -12.86
CA GLN A 12 7.34 -5.57 -13.75
C GLN A 12 7.30 -4.09 -13.39
N GLN A 13 6.09 -3.52 -13.16
CA GLN A 13 5.90 -2.08 -13.03
C GLN A 13 6.01 -1.57 -11.60
N ILE A 14 5.51 -2.33 -10.64
CA ILE A 14 5.42 -1.89 -9.24
C ILE A 14 6.62 -2.38 -8.42
N ARG A 15 7.01 -3.66 -8.58
CA ARG A 15 8.10 -4.22 -7.79
C ARG A 15 9.47 -3.96 -8.43
N ARG A 16 9.66 -4.41 -9.68
CA ARG A 16 10.93 -4.26 -10.40
C ARG A 16 11.15 -2.86 -10.94
N GLY A 17 10.07 -2.19 -11.32
CA GLY A 17 10.07 -0.81 -11.84
C GLY A 17 9.87 0.26 -10.78
N SER A 18 9.99 -0.07 -9.49
CA SER A 18 9.82 0.86 -8.39
C SER A 18 10.74 2.07 -8.54
N LYS A 19 10.25 3.23 -8.11
CA LYS A 19 10.98 4.50 -8.15
C LYS A 19 11.07 5.07 -6.74
N ALA A 20 12.06 5.93 -6.54
CA ALA A 20 12.18 6.68 -5.30
C ALA A 20 11.05 7.71 -5.19
N ASP A 21 10.35 7.73 -4.06
CA ASP A 21 9.13 8.52 -3.85
C ASP A 21 9.38 9.80 -3.04
N ALA A 22 10.50 9.87 -2.31
CA ALA A 22 10.85 11.02 -1.48
C ALA A 22 12.30 11.46 -1.67
N PRO A 23 12.62 12.72 -1.35
CA PRO A 23 13.99 13.21 -1.39
C PRO A 23 14.92 12.41 -0.47
N GLY A 24 16.00 11.91 -1.04
CA GLY A 24 16.98 11.09 -0.32
C GLY A 24 16.70 9.59 -0.37
N ASP A 25 15.57 9.17 -0.91
CA ASP A 25 15.29 7.76 -1.19
C ASP A 25 16.09 7.29 -2.41
N VAL A 26 16.57 6.06 -2.37
CA VAL A 26 17.32 5.44 -3.48
C VAL A 26 16.78 4.05 -3.76
N ILE A 27 16.55 3.74 -5.04
CA ILE A 27 16.30 2.37 -5.48
C ILE A 27 17.62 1.78 -5.95
N GLU A 28 18.04 0.68 -5.34
CA GLU A 28 19.28 -0.01 -5.68
C GLU A 28 18.98 -1.39 -6.27
N HIS A 29 19.63 -1.69 -7.39
CA HIS A 29 19.66 -3.01 -7.99
C HIS A 29 20.97 -3.69 -7.60
N VAL A 30 20.90 -4.68 -6.71
CA VAL A 30 22.06 -5.37 -6.17
C VAL A 30 21.93 -6.86 -6.47
N ASP A 31 22.71 -7.35 -7.43
CA ASP A 31 22.61 -8.72 -7.92
C ASP A 31 21.16 -9.09 -8.31
N SER A 32 20.59 -10.07 -7.62
CA SER A 32 19.21 -10.54 -7.85
C SER A 32 18.18 -9.88 -6.94
N VAL A 33 18.49 -8.74 -6.30
CA VAL A 33 17.62 -8.05 -5.36
C VAL A 33 17.43 -6.60 -5.76
N ILE A 34 16.20 -6.10 -5.65
CA ILE A 34 15.88 -4.68 -5.75
C ILE A 34 15.44 -4.19 -4.38
N ARG A 35 16.14 -3.19 -3.86
CA ARG A 35 15.84 -2.61 -2.57
C ARG A 35 15.61 -1.10 -2.65
N HIS A 36 14.73 -0.63 -1.79
CA HIS A 36 14.51 0.76 -1.47
C HIS A 36 15.30 1.11 -0.21
N VAL A 37 16.19 2.08 -0.32
CA VAL A 37 16.93 2.64 0.82
C VAL A 37 16.33 4.01 1.09
N GLY A 38 15.53 4.10 2.14
CA GLY A 38 14.84 5.34 2.49
C GLY A 38 15.77 6.44 2.96
N GLY A 39 15.31 7.69 2.87
CA GLY A 39 15.93 8.84 3.54
C GLY A 39 15.83 8.76 5.07
N VAL A 40 16.10 9.87 5.78
CA VAL A 40 16.14 9.88 7.25
C VAL A 40 14.82 9.46 7.90
N ASP A 41 13.69 9.88 7.30
CA ASP A 41 12.33 9.64 7.82
C ASP A 41 11.51 8.71 6.90
N SER A 42 12.17 8.05 5.95
CA SER A 42 11.53 7.14 5.00
C SER A 42 11.84 5.68 5.33
N TRP A 43 10.90 4.79 4.99
CA TRP A 43 11.06 3.36 5.20
C TRP A 43 12.11 2.76 4.25
N SER A 44 12.63 1.60 4.59
CA SER A 44 13.51 0.84 3.72
C SER A 44 12.95 -0.55 3.49
N ALA A 45 13.13 -1.10 2.28
CA ALA A 45 12.59 -2.42 1.97
C ALA A 45 13.34 -3.16 0.87
N VAL A 46 13.22 -4.48 0.86
CA VAL A 46 13.43 -5.32 -0.32
C VAL A 46 12.09 -5.45 -1.04
N LEU A 47 12.04 -4.93 -2.25
CA LEU A 47 10.83 -4.84 -3.07
C LEU A 47 10.66 -6.03 -4.01
N TRP A 48 11.76 -6.61 -4.46
CA TRP A 48 11.77 -7.73 -5.38
C TRP A 48 13.06 -8.54 -5.27
N SER A 49 12.96 -9.84 -5.53
CA SER A 49 14.11 -10.73 -5.62
C SER A 49 13.90 -11.83 -6.66
N ASP A 50 14.98 -12.24 -7.34
CA ASP A 50 15.04 -13.38 -8.24
C ASP A 50 16.05 -14.38 -7.70
N LEU A 51 15.60 -15.22 -6.78
CA LEU A 51 16.43 -16.12 -6.00
C LEU A 51 16.05 -17.58 -6.26
N ASP A 52 16.99 -18.47 -5.98
CA ASP A 52 16.79 -19.90 -5.92
C ASP A 52 17.25 -20.48 -4.56
N GLU A 53 17.16 -21.79 -4.39
CA GLU A 53 17.54 -22.47 -3.16
C GLU A 53 19.02 -22.30 -2.80
N ALA A 54 19.89 -22.08 -3.82
CA ALA A 54 21.34 -21.96 -3.63
C ALA A 54 21.76 -20.52 -3.25
N THR A 55 21.02 -19.52 -3.71
CA THR A 55 21.38 -18.11 -3.63
C THR A 55 20.66 -17.34 -2.50
N ALA A 56 19.49 -17.84 -2.06
CA ALA A 56 18.61 -17.11 -1.16
C ALA A 56 19.25 -16.77 0.19
N ASP A 57 19.90 -17.72 0.86
CA ASP A 57 20.46 -17.48 2.20
C ASP A 57 21.58 -16.43 2.16
N ALA A 58 22.42 -16.46 1.13
CA ALA A 58 23.48 -15.46 0.96
C ALA A 58 22.92 -14.07 0.65
N ALA A 59 21.89 -13.99 -0.19
CA ALA A 59 21.23 -12.74 -0.53
C ALA A 59 20.52 -12.12 0.69
N ILE A 60 19.81 -12.92 1.49
CA ILE A 60 19.17 -12.46 2.73
C ILE A 60 20.22 -11.94 3.71
N ALA A 61 21.29 -12.69 3.96
CA ALA A 61 22.37 -12.29 4.87
C ALA A 61 23.03 -10.98 4.42
N ALA A 62 23.21 -10.78 3.10
CA ALA A 62 23.73 -9.54 2.55
C ALA A 62 22.84 -8.33 2.84
N GLN A 63 21.50 -8.47 2.70
CA GLN A 63 20.57 -7.38 3.01
C GLN A 63 20.54 -7.08 4.52
N VAL A 64 20.47 -8.12 5.37
CA VAL A 64 20.56 -7.95 6.84
C VAL A 64 21.85 -7.21 7.23
N SER A 65 23.00 -7.63 6.70
CA SER A 65 24.29 -6.98 7.00
C SER A 65 24.35 -5.53 6.52
N TYR A 66 23.78 -5.26 5.35
CA TYR A 66 23.74 -3.91 4.79
C TYR A 66 22.94 -2.94 5.66
N PHE A 67 21.69 -3.29 6.00
CA PHE A 67 20.82 -2.43 6.79
C PHE A 67 21.28 -2.35 8.27
N ALA A 68 21.82 -3.43 8.83
CA ALA A 68 22.47 -3.41 10.14
C ALA A 68 23.67 -2.45 10.16
N GLY A 69 24.48 -2.45 9.11
CA GLY A 69 25.62 -1.52 8.96
C GLY A 69 25.20 -0.05 8.88
N LEU A 70 23.98 0.23 8.41
CA LEU A 70 23.37 1.55 8.40
C LEU A 70 22.63 1.89 9.72
N GLY A 71 22.47 0.94 10.63
CA GLY A 71 21.64 1.08 11.83
C GLY A 71 20.15 1.30 11.49
N ARG A 72 19.65 0.67 10.43
CA ARG A 72 18.30 0.88 9.91
C ARG A 72 17.46 -0.38 9.93
N GLU A 73 16.20 -0.21 10.27
CA GLU A 73 15.15 -1.20 10.03
C GLU A 73 14.89 -1.34 8.54
N PHE A 74 14.46 -2.52 8.10
CA PHE A 74 13.92 -2.71 6.76
C PHE A 74 12.87 -3.81 6.74
N GLU A 75 11.98 -3.72 5.75
CA GLU A 75 10.97 -4.72 5.44
C GLU A 75 11.42 -5.55 4.22
N TRP A 76 11.30 -6.89 4.31
CA TRP A 76 11.29 -7.73 3.11
C TRP A 76 9.83 -8.03 2.78
N LYS A 77 9.30 -7.40 1.74
CA LYS A 77 7.94 -7.66 1.28
C LYS A 77 7.91 -8.91 0.42
N GLN A 78 7.61 -10.06 1.04
CA GLN A 78 7.51 -11.34 0.36
C GLN A 78 6.12 -11.50 -0.26
N TYR A 79 6.09 -12.04 -1.49
CA TYR A 79 4.87 -12.47 -2.18
C TYR A 79 4.82 -13.99 -2.27
N SER A 80 3.61 -14.58 -2.22
CA SER A 80 3.45 -16.05 -2.23
C SER A 80 3.92 -16.73 -3.52
N HIS A 81 4.18 -15.99 -4.58
CA HIS A 81 4.77 -16.48 -5.84
C HIS A 81 6.28 -16.22 -5.94
N ASP A 82 6.90 -15.59 -4.94
CA ASP A 82 8.36 -15.41 -4.90
C ASP A 82 9.07 -16.75 -4.73
N ARG A 83 10.34 -16.78 -5.13
CA ARG A 83 11.20 -17.95 -5.05
C ARG A 83 12.37 -17.69 -4.11
N PRO A 84 12.93 -18.75 -3.51
CA PRO A 84 12.44 -20.13 -3.50
C PRO A 84 11.13 -20.29 -2.71
N ALA A 85 10.42 -21.41 -2.83
CA ALA A 85 9.12 -21.62 -2.18
C ALA A 85 9.16 -21.52 -0.64
N ASP A 86 10.34 -21.79 -0.04
CA ASP A 86 10.62 -21.67 1.39
C ASP A 86 11.24 -20.32 1.79
N LEU A 87 11.14 -19.27 0.93
CA LEU A 87 11.74 -17.96 1.19
C LEU A 87 11.32 -17.39 2.56
N GLY A 88 10.05 -17.47 2.92
CA GLY A 88 9.56 -17.00 4.22
C GLY A 88 10.21 -17.72 5.42
N GLU A 89 10.45 -19.03 5.34
CA GLU A 89 11.16 -19.76 6.38
C GLU A 89 12.63 -19.35 6.50
N ARG A 90 13.27 -19.01 5.37
CA ARG A 90 14.64 -18.50 5.35
C ARG A 90 14.75 -17.11 5.96
N LEU A 91 13.77 -16.23 5.67
CA LEU A 91 13.69 -14.90 6.30
C LEU A 91 13.54 -15.01 7.82
N LEU A 92 12.67 -15.92 8.31
CA LEU A 92 12.55 -16.22 9.74
C LEU A 92 13.87 -16.70 10.36
N LYS A 93 14.57 -17.63 9.72
CA LYS A 93 15.88 -18.14 10.19
C LYS A 93 16.94 -17.03 10.22
N ALA A 94 16.84 -16.04 9.34
CA ALA A 94 17.73 -14.89 9.31
C ALA A 94 17.38 -13.80 10.36
N GLY A 95 16.33 -14.02 11.17
CA GLY A 95 15.94 -13.13 12.27
C GLY A 95 14.92 -12.07 11.89
N LEU A 96 14.34 -12.11 10.68
CA LEU A 96 13.24 -11.22 10.34
C LEU A 96 11.94 -11.71 10.98
N VAL A 97 11.07 -10.78 11.35
CA VAL A 97 9.79 -11.07 12.04
C VAL A 97 8.62 -10.78 11.08
N PRO A 98 7.73 -11.77 10.83
CA PRO A 98 6.60 -11.55 9.94
C PRO A 98 5.52 -10.70 10.60
N GLU A 99 4.84 -9.88 9.81
CA GLU A 99 3.54 -9.29 10.14
C GLU A 99 2.39 -10.14 9.57
N ASP A 100 1.16 -9.70 9.82
CA ASP A 100 -0.03 -10.34 9.27
C ASP A 100 0.02 -10.30 7.73
N SER A 101 -0.31 -11.44 7.13
CA SER A 101 -0.37 -11.54 5.67
C SER A 101 -1.58 -10.82 5.12
N GLU A 102 -1.41 -10.16 3.98
CA GLU A 102 -2.46 -9.47 3.24
C GLU A 102 -2.65 -10.09 1.85
N ALA A 103 -3.82 -9.87 1.26
CA ALA A 103 -4.07 -10.28 -0.11
C ALA A 103 -3.75 -9.13 -1.08
N LEU A 104 -2.84 -9.34 -2.03
CA LEU A 104 -2.73 -8.46 -3.20
C LEU A 104 -3.98 -8.62 -4.04
N MET A 105 -4.84 -7.62 -4.00
CA MET A 105 -6.09 -7.55 -4.76
C MET A 105 -5.95 -6.52 -5.87
N VAL A 106 -6.34 -6.89 -7.09
CA VAL A 106 -6.30 -6.01 -8.27
C VAL A 106 -7.62 -6.06 -9.00
N ALA A 107 -8.06 -4.92 -9.53
CA ALA A 107 -9.22 -4.84 -10.41
C ALA A 107 -8.96 -3.93 -11.61
N GLU A 108 -9.60 -4.23 -12.74
CA GLU A 108 -9.62 -3.35 -13.89
C GLU A 108 -10.61 -2.20 -13.63
N ILE A 109 -10.13 -0.96 -13.70
CA ILE A 109 -10.89 0.25 -13.33
C ILE A 109 -12.20 0.36 -14.12
N ALA A 110 -12.20 -0.07 -15.39
CA ALA A 110 -13.37 -0.04 -16.24
C ALA A 110 -14.52 -0.94 -15.74
N GLU A 111 -14.22 -1.95 -14.93
CA GLU A 111 -15.21 -2.90 -14.37
C GLU A 111 -15.71 -2.49 -12.98
N LEU A 112 -15.12 -1.45 -12.37
CA LEU A 112 -15.44 -1.01 -11.03
C LEU A 112 -16.51 0.09 -11.00
N PRO A 113 -17.32 0.17 -9.92
CA PRO A 113 -18.19 1.33 -9.66
C PRO A 113 -17.38 2.62 -9.57
N GLN A 114 -17.85 3.69 -10.22
CA GLN A 114 -17.23 5.01 -10.19
C GLN A 114 -18.10 6.07 -9.50
N GLU A 115 -19.35 5.76 -9.22
CA GLU A 115 -20.27 6.67 -8.52
C GLU A 115 -20.36 6.30 -7.03
N PRO A 116 -19.89 7.18 -6.12
CA PRO A 116 -19.98 6.93 -4.68
C PRO A 116 -21.44 7.07 -4.20
N VAL A 117 -21.96 6.04 -3.54
CA VAL A 117 -23.27 6.07 -2.89
C VAL A 117 -23.05 6.21 -1.39
N LEU A 118 -23.46 7.34 -0.83
CA LEU A 118 -23.32 7.68 0.57
C LEU A 118 -24.67 7.78 1.27
N PRO A 119 -24.73 7.53 2.60
CA PRO A 119 -25.90 7.86 3.40
C PRO A 119 -26.19 9.37 3.40
N GLU A 120 -27.44 9.75 3.71
CA GLU A 120 -27.84 11.15 3.84
C GLU A 120 -26.99 11.86 4.93
N GLY A 121 -26.56 13.08 4.62
CA GLY A 121 -25.72 13.89 5.51
C GLY A 121 -24.24 13.44 5.61
N VAL A 122 -23.84 12.47 4.79
CA VAL A 122 -22.44 12.01 4.69
C VAL A 122 -21.82 12.52 3.41
N ARG A 123 -20.58 13.01 3.47
CA ARG A 123 -19.83 13.53 2.32
C ARG A 123 -18.39 13.06 2.31
N ILE A 124 -17.80 12.96 1.13
CA ILE A 124 -16.36 12.72 0.93
C ILE A 124 -15.71 14.07 0.63
N GLU A 125 -14.63 14.38 1.34
CA GLU A 125 -13.83 15.57 1.10
C GLU A 125 -12.38 15.17 0.77
N ARG A 126 -11.81 15.82 -0.25
CA ARG A 126 -10.37 15.76 -0.49
C ARG A 126 -9.65 16.57 0.58
N VAL A 127 -8.61 15.98 1.16
CA VAL A 127 -7.77 16.66 2.14
C VAL A 127 -6.67 17.44 1.40
N THR A 128 -6.56 18.73 1.71
CA THR A 128 -5.63 19.63 1.04
C THR A 128 -4.80 20.48 2.02
N ASP A 129 -5.04 20.35 3.31
CA ASP A 129 -4.39 21.14 4.36
C ASP A 129 -4.20 20.36 5.66
N ALA A 130 -3.53 20.98 6.62
CA ALA A 130 -3.25 20.40 7.93
C ALA A 130 -4.53 20.12 8.75
N ALA A 131 -5.58 20.92 8.60
CA ALA A 131 -6.84 20.69 9.30
C ALA A 131 -7.50 19.39 8.80
N GLY A 132 -7.54 19.18 7.49
CA GLY A 132 -8.02 17.94 6.88
C GLY A 132 -7.18 16.73 7.28
N VAL A 133 -5.86 16.86 7.39
CA VAL A 133 -4.98 15.78 7.89
C VAL A 133 -5.32 15.43 9.34
N GLY A 134 -5.63 16.43 10.18
CA GLY A 134 -6.11 16.20 11.54
C GLY A 134 -7.39 15.37 11.59
N LEU A 135 -8.37 15.67 10.72
CA LEU A 135 -9.62 14.89 10.60
C LEU A 135 -9.35 13.45 10.10
N MET A 136 -8.41 13.27 9.16
CA MET A 136 -7.99 11.92 8.75
C MET A 136 -7.36 11.14 9.89
N ALA A 137 -6.50 11.77 10.68
CA ALA A 137 -5.84 11.14 11.84
C ALA A 137 -6.87 10.69 12.88
N GLU A 138 -7.89 11.51 13.15
CA GLU A 138 -9.02 11.18 14.05
C GLU A 138 -9.80 9.98 13.51
N ALA A 139 -10.20 9.99 12.23
CA ALA A 139 -10.91 8.88 11.62
C ALA A 139 -10.08 7.60 11.64
N HIS A 140 -8.77 7.69 11.37
CA HIS A 140 -7.85 6.54 11.42
C HIS A 140 -7.74 5.96 12.84
N LEU A 141 -7.54 6.82 13.84
CA LEU A 141 -7.50 6.39 15.23
C LEU A 141 -8.80 5.69 15.64
N GLY A 142 -9.95 6.26 15.25
CA GLY A 142 -11.26 5.65 15.51
C GLY A 142 -11.48 4.31 14.79
N ALA A 143 -10.94 4.14 13.59
CA ALA A 143 -11.11 2.94 12.79
C ALA A 143 -10.20 1.78 13.24
N PHE A 144 -8.94 2.07 13.60
CA PHE A 144 -7.88 1.09 13.85
C PHE A 144 -7.40 1.04 15.30
N GLY A 145 -7.86 1.95 16.18
CA GLY A 145 -7.46 2.03 17.60
C GLY A 145 -6.01 2.46 17.82
N ARG A 146 -5.31 2.92 16.80
CA ARG A 146 -3.91 3.38 16.85
C ARG A 146 -3.67 4.57 15.94
N PRO A 147 -2.72 5.47 16.26
CA PRO A 147 -2.35 6.58 15.39
C PRO A 147 -1.81 6.09 14.03
N SER A 148 -2.02 6.88 12.99
CA SER A 148 -1.40 6.66 11.69
C SER A 148 0.09 7.05 11.73
N ARG A 149 0.95 6.19 11.22
CA ARG A 149 2.38 6.50 11.02
C ARG A 149 2.63 7.43 9.82
N HIS A 150 1.61 7.64 8.98
CA HIS A 150 1.72 8.45 7.75
C HIS A 150 1.31 9.91 7.92
N THR A 151 0.88 10.35 9.11
CA THR A 151 0.35 11.71 9.32
C THR A 151 1.39 12.77 8.99
N ASP A 152 2.60 12.66 9.52
CA ASP A 152 3.67 13.63 9.31
C ASP A 152 4.17 13.62 7.86
N PHE A 153 4.32 12.45 7.26
CA PHE A 153 4.67 12.30 5.85
C PHE A 153 3.62 12.97 4.93
N LEU A 154 2.33 12.78 5.23
CA LEU A 154 1.24 13.40 4.48
C LEU A 154 1.27 14.93 4.58
N LEU A 155 1.51 15.48 5.77
CA LEU A 155 1.68 16.92 5.95
C LEU A 155 2.83 17.46 5.10
N GLN A 156 3.99 16.84 5.14
CA GLN A 156 5.14 17.24 4.34
C GLN A 156 4.86 17.16 2.83
N GLN A 157 4.14 16.15 2.36
CA GLN A 157 3.75 16.01 0.96
C GLN A 157 2.82 17.14 0.52
N LEU A 158 1.82 17.48 1.34
CA LEU A 158 0.91 18.60 1.05
C LEU A 158 1.63 19.94 1.02
N GLU A 159 2.54 20.21 1.96
CA GLU A 159 3.35 21.44 1.98
C GLU A 159 4.24 21.59 0.74
N ARG A 160 4.75 20.48 0.21
CA ARG A 160 5.57 20.46 -1.00
C ARG A 160 4.76 20.55 -2.30
N GLY A 161 3.42 20.47 -2.21
CA GLY A 161 2.56 20.41 -3.38
C GLY A 161 2.75 19.13 -4.21
N ALA A 162 3.16 18.03 -3.56
CA ALA A 162 3.37 16.78 -4.24
C ALA A 162 2.05 16.20 -4.74
N ASP A 163 2.07 15.62 -5.94
CA ASP A 163 0.92 15.05 -6.63
C ASP A 163 0.91 13.51 -6.61
N ALA A 164 1.76 12.90 -5.75
CA ALA A 164 1.89 11.45 -5.66
C ALA A 164 0.66 10.75 -5.06
N GLN A 165 -0.22 11.49 -4.37
CA GLN A 165 -1.39 10.92 -3.73
C GLN A 165 -2.54 11.91 -3.55
N ILE A 166 -3.75 11.37 -3.41
CA ILE A 166 -4.94 12.12 -3.00
C ILE A 166 -5.49 11.53 -1.71
N PRO A 167 -5.29 12.21 -0.58
CA PRO A 167 -5.91 11.84 0.68
C PRO A 167 -7.36 12.34 0.73
N LEU A 168 -8.21 11.58 1.43
CA LEU A 168 -9.63 11.90 1.63
C LEU A 168 -10.08 11.59 3.04
N VAL A 169 -11.10 12.34 3.49
CA VAL A 169 -11.86 12.08 4.70
C VAL A 169 -13.34 12.00 4.38
N VAL A 170 -14.06 11.14 5.08
CA VAL A 170 -15.53 11.08 5.00
C VAL A 170 -16.10 11.66 6.27
N LEU A 171 -16.99 12.63 6.13
CA LEU A 171 -17.62 13.34 7.22
C LEU A 171 -19.12 13.02 7.29
N ALA A 172 -19.61 12.74 8.51
CA ALA A 172 -21.03 12.67 8.82
C ALA A 172 -21.39 13.92 9.66
N GLY A 173 -22.03 14.91 9.03
CA GLY A 173 -22.00 16.28 9.57
C GLY A 173 -20.55 16.76 9.63
N ASP A 174 -20.05 17.09 10.85
CA ASP A 174 -18.67 17.52 11.08
C ASP A 174 -17.78 16.41 11.67
N ARG A 175 -18.33 15.21 11.92
CA ARG A 175 -17.62 14.09 12.51
C ARG A 175 -16.88 13.31 11.44
N PRO A 176 -15.54 13.10 11.53
CA PRO A 176 -14.81 12.23 10.63
C PRO A 176 -15.10 10.75 10.95
N VAL A 177 -15.55 10.01 9.93
CA VAL A 177 -16.04 8.64 10.08
C VAL A 177 -15.30 7.63 9.23
N CYS A 178 -14.50 8.09 8.26
CA CYS A 178 -13.63 7.24 7.45
C CYS A 178 -12.49 8.08 6.89
N ALA A 179 -11.32 7.47 6.75
CA ALA A 179 -10.19 8.04 6.05
C ALA A 179 -9.70 7.05 5.00
N ALA A 180 -9.09 7.55 3.92
CA ALA A 180 -8.43 6.75 2.91
C ALA A 180 -7.51 7.64 2.05
N ARG A 181 -6.67 7.03 1.20
CA ARG A 181 -5.90 7.73 0.18
C ARG A 181 -5.83 6.91 -1.10
N LEU A 182 -5.64 7.60 -2.21
CA LEU A 182 -5.29 7.05 -3.51
C LEU A 182 -3.86 7.47 -3.80
N GLU A 183 -2.98 6.52 -4.05
CA GLU A 183 -1.57 6.77 -4.41
C GLU A 183 -1.34 6.49 -5.89
N PHE A 184 -0.51 7.29 -6.52
CA PHE A 184 -0.22 7.24 -7.94
C PHE A 184 1.14 6.62 -8.20
N ASN A 185 1.17 5.50 -8.90
CA ASN A 185 2.40 4.90 -9.38
C ASN A 185 2.72 5.48 -10.78
N HIS A 186 3.26 6.70 -10.82
CA HIS A 186 3.48 7.44 -12.06
C HIS A 186 4.28 6.66 -13.12
N GLY A 187 3.74 6.62 -14.34
CA GLY A 187 4.34 5.92 -15.47
C GLY A 187 4.06 4.41 -15.48
N THR A 188 3.12 3.95 -14.64
CA THR A 188 2.62 2.57 -14.61
C THR A 188 1.13 2.51 -14.93
N ALA A 189 0.60 1.31 -15.12
CA ALA A 189 -0.84 1.10 -15.32
C ALA A 189 -1.63 1.07 -14.00
N PHE A 190 -1.00 1.19 -12.84
CA PHE A 190 -1.58 0.95 -11.53
C PHE A 190 -1.68 2.22 -10.67
N ALA A 191 -2.81 2.40 -9.99
CA ALA A 191 -2.94 3.26 -8.83
C ALA A 191 -3.27 2.40 -7.60
N SER A 192 -2.95 2.89 -6.40
CA SER A 192 -2.98 2.10 -5.16
C SER A 192 -3.98 2.67 -4.16
N LEU A 193 -4.75 1.78 -3.52
CA LEU A 193 -5.69 2.12 -2.46
C LEU A 193 -5.05 1.87 -1.10
N TRP A 194 -4.93 2.90 -0.26
CA TRP A 194 -4.31 2.79 1.06
C TRP A 194 -5.14 3.40 2.17
N GLY A 195 -4.90 2.92 3.40
CA GLY A 195 -5.38 3.54 4.64
C GLY A 195 -6.90 3.59 4.77
N GLY A 196 -7.63 2.78 4.02
CA GLY A 196 -9.09 2.77 4.03
C GLY A 196 -9.65 2.17 5.32
N GLY A 197 -10.16 3.01 6.24
CA GLY A 197 -10.73 2.58 7.50
C GLY A 197 -11.98 3.36 7.87
N THR A 198 -13.06 2.65 8.26
CA THR A 198 -14.32 3.23 8.73
C THR A 198 -14.47 2.96 10.24
N VAL A 199 -14.80 3.98 11.01
CA VAL A 199 -15.06 3.85 12.45
C VAL A 199 -16.19 2.85 12.70
N PRO A 200 -16.16 2.06 13.81
CA PRO A 200 -17.06 0.93 14.01
C PRO A 200 -18.55 1.26 13.87
N GLU A 201 -19.02 2.39 14.43
CA GLU A 201 -20.44 2.79 14.43
C GLU A 201 -20.97 3.17 13.03
N TRP A 202 -20.06 3.38 12.07
CA TRP A 202 -20.37 3.71 10.69
C TRP A 202 -20.08 2.57 9.70
N ARG A 203 -19.64 1.43 10.19
CA ARG A 203 -19.47 0.21 9.37
C ARG A 203 -20.83 -0.32 8.89
N GLY A 204 -20.83 -1.08 7.80
CA GLY A 204 -22.06 -1.65 7.22
C GLY A 204 -22.96 -0.67 6.47
N LYS A 205 -22.65 0.63 6.45
CA LYS A 205 -23.45 1.69 5.80
C LYS A 205 -22.96 2.05 4.39
N GLY A 206 -22.09 1.27 3.79
CA GLY A 206 -21.60 1.48 2.41
C GLY A 206 -20.45 2.49 2.27
N ILE A 207 -20.00 3.16 3.36
CA ILE A 207 -18.98 4.23 3.31
C ILE A 207 -17.68 3.75 2.66
N TYR A 208 -17.14 2.59 3.09
CA TYR A 208 -15.92 2.05 2.49
C TYR A 208 -16.07 1.82 0.98
N LYS A 209 -17.20 1.26 0.53
CA LYS A 209 -17.50 1.07 -0.91
C LYS A 209 -17.55 2.40 -1.65
N ALA A 210 -18.16 3.43 -1.04
CA ALA A 210 -18.23 4.76 -1.63
C ALA A 210 -16.83 5.40 -1.77
N THR A 211 -15.92 5.19 -0.78
CA THR A 211 -14.53 5.67 -0.92
C THR A 211 -13.77 4.90 -2.02
N VAL A 212 -14.05 3.61 -2.24
CA VAL A 212 -13.47 2.88 -3.37
C VAL A 212 -13.98 3.47 -4.69
N ALA A 213 -15.30 3.63 -4.85
CA ALA A 213 -15.90 4.18 -6.08
C ALA A 213 -15.38 5.60 -6.38
N TRP A 214 -15.24 6.45 -5.37
CA TRP A 214 -14.70 7.80 -5.52
C TRP A 214 -13.25 7.79 -6.03
N ARG A 215 -12.40 6.92 -5.46
CA ARG A 215 -11.00 6.76 -5.89
C ARG A 215 -10.89 6.11 -7.27
N THR A 216 -11.79 5.16 -7.59
CA THR A 216 -11.88 4.56 -8.92
C THR A 216 -12.13 5.61 -9.99
N ARG A 217 -13.09 6.52 -9.78
CA ARG A 217 -13.38 7.62 -10.71
C ARG A 217 -12.14 8.48 -10.97
N ILE A 218 -11.44 8.91 -9.92
CA ILE A 218 -10.25 9.74 -10.05
C ILE A 218 -9.14 8.99 -10.79
N ALA A 219 -8.91 7.73 -10.47
CA ALA A 219 -7.89 6.92 -11.15
C ALA A 219 -8.24 6.74 -12.65
N ALA A 220 -9.53 6.57 -12.99
CA ALA A 220 -10.01 6.53 -14.37
C ALA A 220 -9.76 7.85 -15.12
N GLU A 221 -10.11 8.99 -14.49
CA GLU A 221 -9.89 10.34 -15.06
C GLU A 221 -8.39 10.61 -15.35
N LEU A 222 -7.50 10.03 -14.53
CA LEU A 222 -6.05 10.13 -14.69
C LEU A 222 -5.44 9.06 -15.63
N GLY A 223 -6.27 8.17 -16.21
CA GLY A 223 -5.87 7.20 -17.21
C GLY A 223 -5.21 5.94 -16.67
N TYR A 224 -5.32 5.65 -15.37
CA TYR A 224 -4.88 4.36 -14.82
C TYR A 224 -5.80 3.24 -15.30
N ARG A 225 -5.21 2.06 -15.53
CA ARG A 225 -5.97 0.88 -15.95
C ARG A 225 -6.40 0.01 -14.78
N TYR A 226 -5.57 -0.09 -13.76
CA TYR A 226 -5.78 -0.98 -12.63
C TYR A 226 -5.76 -0.23 -11.30
N LEU A 227 -6.64 -0.67 -10.37
CA LEU A 227 -6.48 -0.39 -8.95
C LEU A 227 -5.92 -1.61 -8.24
N GLN A 228 -4.92 -1.39 -7.39
CA GLN A 228 -4.37 -2.41 -6.53
C GLN A 228 -4.50 -2.03 -5.05
N VAL A 229 -4.52 -3.04 -4.18
CA VAL A 229 -4.54 -2.89 -2.72
C VAL A 229 -4.02 -4.16 -2.05
N ASP A 230 -3.21 -3.99 -1.00
CA ASP A 230 -2.94 -5.06 -0.05
C ASP A 230 -4.08 -5.08 0.96
N ALA A 231 -4.91 -6.11 0.89
CA ALA A 231 -6.18 -6.21 1.60
C ALA A 231 -6.05 -7.11 2.82
N SER A 232 -6.40 -6.56 3.98
CA SER A 232 -6.60 -7.35 5.21
C SER A 232 -7.79 -8.31 5.07
N ASP A 233 -7.90 -9.25 5.98
CA ASP A 233 -9.03 -10.18 6.05
C ASP A 233 -10.40 -9.50 6.17
N ASP A 234 -10.46 -8.31 6.78
CA ASP A 234 -11.69 -7.51 6.88
C ASP A 234 -12.10 -6.89 5.53
N SER A 235 -11.15 -6.35 4.78
CA SER A 235 -11.40 -5.64 3.53
C SER A 235 -11.51 -6.56 2.31
N ARG A 236 -10.78 -7.67 2.28
CA ARG A 236 -10.74 -8.64 1.18
C ARG A 236 -12.12 -9.09 0.70
N PRO A 237 -13.08 -9.52 1.59
CA PRO A 237 -14.41 -9.93 1.13
C PRO A 237 -15.22 -8.80 0.52
N ILE A 238 -14.99 -7.55 0.96
CA ILE A 238 -15.69 -6.37 0.42
C ILE A 238 -15.15 -6.07 -0.98
N LEU A 239 -13.85 -6.06 -1.15
CA LEU A 239 -13.18 -5.82 -2.42
C LEU A 239 -13.49 -6.90 -3.46
N GLY A 240 -13.51 -8.18 -3.06
CA GLY A 240 -13.93 -9.27 -3.94
C GLY A 240 -15.36 -9.10 -4.49
N ARG A 241 -16.29 -8.62 -3.65
CA ARG A 241 -17.67 -8.30 -4.13
C ARG A 241 -17.74 -7.06 -5.01
N LEU A 242 -16.73 -6.23 -5.02
CA LEU A 242 -16.62 -5.06 -5.93
C LEU A 242 -15.97 -5.41 -7.26
N GLY A 243 -15.40 -6.62 -7.42
CA GLY A 243 -14.76 -7.04 -8.65
C GLY A 243 -13.22 -7.12 -8.58
N PHE A 244 -12.63 -6.97 -7.39
CA PHE A 244 -11.20 -7.19 -7.23
C PHE A 244 -10.87 -8.69 -7.19
N HIS A 245 -9.84 -9.09 -7.93
CA HIS A 245 -9.27 -10.43 -7.95
C HIS A 245 -8.07 -10.51 -7.01
N ARG A 246 -7.94 -11.62 -6.28
CA ARG A 246 -6.73 -11.89 -5.51
C ARG A 246 -5.67 -12.49 -6.41
N LEU A 247 -4.57 -11.77 -6.63
CA LEU A 247 -3.47 -12.24 -7.48
C LEU A 247 -2.36 -12.92 -6.68
N SER A 248 -2.12 -12.50 -5.43
CA SER A 248 -1.08 -13.06 -4.57
C SER A 248 -1.43 -12.86 -3.10
N THR A 249 -0.59 -13.39 -2.22
CA THR A 249 -0.54 -13.00 -0.80
C THR A 249 0.76 -12.29 -0.56
N THR A 250 0.75 -11.20 0.19
CA THR A 250 1.95 -10.51 0.66
C THR A 250 2.15 -10.75 2.15
N THR A 251 3.39 -10.90 2.58
CA THR A 251 3.76 -10.97 3.99
C THR A 251 4.96 -10.08 4.21
N PRO A 252 4.82 -9.00 4.98
CA PRO A 252 5.95 -8.18 5.41
C PRO A 252 6.81 -8.96 6.41
N TYR A 253 8.11 -8.99 6.22
CA TYR A 253 9.08 -9.51 7.17
C TYR A 253 9.99 -8.37 7.61
N ASN A 254 9.93 -7.98 8.87
CA ASN A 254 10.65 -6.84 9.40
C ASN A 254 11.95 -7.25 10.10
N TYR A 255 13.01 -6.54 9.79
CA TYR A 255 14.29 -6.61 10.49
C TYR A 255 14.52 -5.32 11.28
N VAL A 256 14.86 -5.47 12.56
CA VAL A 256 15.25 -4.39 13.46
C VAL A 256 16.68 -4.70 13.93
N PRO A 257 17.67 -3.81 13.68
CA PRO A 257 19.06 -4.02 14.04
C PRO A 257 19.33 -4.02 15.55
#